data_a8118fa6222bc807753a54970fcac3a7
#
_entry.id   a8118fa6222bc807753a54970fcac3a7
#
_cell.length_a   1.000
_cell.length_b   1.000
_cell.length_c   1.000
_cell.angle_alpha   90.00
_cell.angle_beta   90.00
_cell.angle_gamma   90.00
#
_symmetry.space_group_name_H-M   'P 1'
#
loop_
_entity.id
_entity.type
_entity.pdbx_description
1 polymer ?
#
loop_
_entity_poly.entity_id
_entity_poly.type
_entity_poly.pdbx_seq_one_letter_code
_entity_poly.pdbx_strand_id
1 'polypeptide(L)'
;MTAPENELAQAEARVEANSSALKKELGVRDLTLTQILFIVGLGWIGTAGKLGPSHVVFWVLALVLFYLPSAAVVMYLNGLMPLEGGLYQWAKLGFNQTVGFLLAWNLWLYVIVFTSEIGLTCATYLSYALGPSAAWMTSSTWFVGGATAVILTMMIVASTIGLSVGKWVHNSGGAMMLIIFAALLLLPVLGLLSGTLKEYHPLRTTIPSFSLYNLNILGKLGFGALGGFEYVAILAGETRAPARAVRRSVMIAAPIIALMFVLGTSTVVAYIPTNDIDLVGPLPQVLRAGFGPFGIAGPLVTIAILMTLGTRIAQATFSFTAVTRLPMVAGWDRMLPAWFSRLHSKYQTPVNSILLVGACSFGLSVLGNLGVGQAEAYQLLNNASGVFYAITYVVMFAIPLFGLRGVAPRPPLWLKVACTSGLLMTLLYITLSIFPIIKVESVATFAFKVSAVIIVMNLVGVGILISARRRAAI
;
A
#
# COMPACT_ATOMS: atom_id res chain seq x y z
N MET A 1 10.80 12.76 35.87
CA MET A 1 10.09 11.80 34.98
C MET A 1 9.15 10.99 35.83
N THR A 2 7.90 10.89 35.48
CA THR A 2 6.92 10.03 36.15
C THR A 2 7.23 8.55 35.87
N ALA A 3 6.75 7.63 36.73
CA ALA A 3 7.00 6.19 36.52
C ALA A 3 6.64 5.67 35.12
N PRO A 4 5.53 6.11 34.46
CA PRO A 4 5.19 5.75 33.11
C PRO A 4 6.14 6.30 32.05
N GLU A 5 6.69 7.50 32.21
CA GLU A 5 7.70 8.06 31.28
C GLU A 5 9.01 7.23 31.30
N ASN A 6 9.33 6.67 32.47
CA ASN A 6 10.48 5.76 32.61
C ASN A 6 10.27 4.43 31.89
N GLU A 7 9.05 3.87 31.88
CA GLU A 7 8.74 2.62 31.17
C GLU A 7 8.80 2.79 29.65
N LEU A 8 8.28 3.90 29.13
CA LEU A 8 8.37 4.21 27.69
C LEU A 8 9.84 4.38 27.26
N ALA A 9 10.60 5.19 28.01
CA ALA A 9 12.02 5.43 27.71
C ALA A 9 12.85 4.13 27.77
N GLN A 10 12.55 3.22 28.70
CA GLN A 10 13.21 1.91 28.76
C GLN A 10 12.83 1.00 27.58
N ALA A 11 11.56 1.02 27.17
CA ALA A 11 11.10 0.26 26.01
C ALA A 11 11.73 0.78 24.72
N GLU A 12 11.82 2.10 24.56
CA GLU A 12 12.50 2.77 23.46
C GLU A 12 13.98 2.40 23.41
N ALA A 13 14.69 2.50 24.53
CA ALA A 13 16.11 2.14 24.63
C ALA A 13 16.37 0.68 24.24
N ARG A 14 15.47 -0.26 24.57
CA ARG A 14 15.60 -1.67 24.17
C ARG A 14 15.44 -1.84 22.65
N VAL A 15 14.46 -1.16 22.04
CA VAL A 15 14.25 -1.23 20.58
C VAL A 15 15.42 -0.59 19.84
N GLU A 16 15.92 0.55 20.31
CA GLU A 16 17.09 1.22 19.76
C GLU A 16 18.34 0.35 19.86
N ALA A 17 18.58 -0.31 21.00
CA ALA A 17 19.68 -1.24 21.16
C ALA A 17 19.61 -2.40 20.16
N ASN A 18 18.44 -3.00 19.97
CA ASN A 18 18.24 -4.09 19.00
C ASN A 18 18.39 -3.62 17.54
N SER A 19 17.99 -2.37 17.25
CA SER A 19 18.10 -1.78 15.89
C SER A 19 19.47 -1.15 15.61
N SER A 20 20.36 -1.10 16.59
CA SER A 20 21.70 -0.49 16.46
C SER A 20 22.58 -1.15 15.40
N ALA A 21 22.34 -2.45 15.12
CA ALA A 21 23.03 -3.21 14.06
C ALA A 21 22.55 -2.86 12.64
N LEU A 22 21.41 -2.14 12.49
CA LEU A 22 20.85 -1.78 11.20
C LEU A 22 21.60 -0.58 10.59
N LYS A 23 21.84 -0.63 9.29
CA LYS A 23 22.53 0.45 8.58
C LYS A 23 21.60 1.62 8.30
N LYS A 24 21.98 2.83 8.71
CA LYS A 24 21.21 4.06 8.48
C LYS A 24 21.42 4.60 7.07
N GLU A 25 20.61 4.14 6.12
CA GLU A 25 20.74 4.41 4.68
C GLU A 25 19.77 5.46 4.16
N LEU A 26 18.59 5.64 4.80
CA LEU A 26 17.50 6.45 4.28
C LEU A 26 17.56 7.91 4.77
N GLY A 27 17.31 8.84 3.85
CA GLY A 27 17.17 10.26 4.11
C GLY A 27 15.78 10.80 3.69
N VAL A 28 15.56 12.11 3.86
CA VAL A 28 14.28 12.79 3.52
C VAL A 28 13.90 12.56 2.05
N ARG A 29 14.86 12.66 1.11
CA ARG A 29 14.62 12.45 -0.32
C ARG A 29 14.16 11.02 -0.60
N ASP A 30 14.84 10.04 -0.01
CA ASP A 30 14.51 8.63 -0.20
C ASP A 30 13.10 8.35 0.31
N LEU A 31 12.76 8.82 1.52
CA LEU A 31 11.44 8.67 2.10
C LEU A 31 10.33 9.38 1.29
N THR A 32 10.61 10.57 0.74
CA THR A 32 9.65 11.29 -0.09
C THR A 32 9.32 10.52 -1.37
N LEU A 33 10.34 10.09 -2.12
CA LEU A 33 10.15 9.31 -3.34
C LEU A 33 9.47 7.97 -3.05
N THR A 34 9.83 7.34 -1.94
CA THR A 34 9.22 6.07 -1.51
C THR A 34 7.74 6.25 -1.14
N GLN A 35 7.37 7.34 -0.47
CA GLN A 35 5.95 7.62 -0.16
C GLN A 35 5.14 7.88 -1.42
N ILE A 36 5.68 8.66 -2.37
CA ILE A 36 5.03 8.88 -3.66
C ILE A 36 4.87 7.54 -4.40
N LEU A 37 5.93 6.75 -4.46
CA LEU A 37 5.91 5.43 -5.08
C LEU A 37 4.86 4.53 -4.44
N PHE A 38 4.81 4.46 -3.11
CA PHE A 38 3.96 3.51 -2.40
C PHE A 38 2.49 3.91 -2.41
N ILE A 39 2.18 5.18 -2.10
CA ILE A 39 0.80 5.66 -1.96
C ILE A 39 0.13 5.81 -3.31
N VAL A 40 0.84 6.28 -4.36
CA VAL A 40 0.23 6.46 -5.67
C VAL A 40 -0.02 5.12 -6.35
N GLY A 41 -1.11 4.47 -5.98
CA GLY A 41 -1.59 3.24 -6.60
C GLY A 41 -2.28 3.53 -7.93
N LEU A 42 -1.69 3.05 -9.03
CA LEU A 42 -2.15 3.34 -10.40
C LEU A 42 -3.57 2.84 -10.70
N GLY A 43 -4.01 1.75 -10.06
CA GLY A 43 -5.38 1.23 -10.20
C GLY A 43 -6.46 2.13 -9.57
N TRP A 44 -6.10 2.93 -8.57
CA TRP A 44 -7.06 3.80 -7.88
C TRP A 44 -7.56 4.95 -8.75
N ILE A 45 -6.74 5.42 -9.71
CA ILE A 45 -7.13 6.42 -10.70
C ILE A 45 -8.28 5.89 -11.56
N GLY A 46 -8.21 4.61 -11.96
CA GLY A 46 -9.29 3.95 -12.68
C GLY A 46 -10.55 3.75 -11.83
N THR A 47 -10.37 3.35 -10.57
CA THR A 47 -11.48 3.22 -9.61
C THR A 47 -12.21 4.55 -9.41
N ALA A 48 -11.48 5.65 -9.23
CA ALA A 48 -12.05 6.99 -9.13
C ALA A 48 -12.70 7.43 -10.45
N GLY A 49 -12.13 7.04 -11.59
CA GLY A 49 -12.67 7.32 -12.92
C GLY A 49 -14.08 6.77 -13.13
N LYS A 50 -14.46 5.67 -12.46
CA LYS A 50 -15.83 5.14 -12.47
C LYS A 50 -16.88 6.12 -11.95
N LEU A 51 -16.47 7.15 -11.20
CA LEU A 51 -17.36 8.24 -10.72
C LEU A 51 -17.59 9.33 -11.78
N GLY A 52 -16.89 9.26 -12.92
CA GLY A 52 -16.96 10.29 -13.96
C GLY A 52 -16.67 11.70 -13.42
N PRO A 53 -17.44 12.75 -13.82
CA PRO A 53 -17.19 14.13 -13.42
C PRO A 53 -17.28 14.41 -11.92
N SER A 54 -17.87 13.50 -11.12
CA SER A 54 -17.97 13.69 -9.66
C SER A 54 -16.71 13.27 -8.90
N HIS A 55 -15.69 12.67 -9.56
CA HIS A 55 -14.47 12.17 -8.93
C HIS A 55 -13.73 13.23 -8.10
N VAL A 56 -13.77 14.51 -8.52
CA VAL A 56 -13.10 15.61 -7.80
C VAL A 56 -13.68 15.77 -6.40
N VAL A 57 -15.01 15.74 -6.26
CA VAL A 57 -15.68 15.85 -4.96
C VAL A 57 -15.27 14.68 -4.07
N PHE A 58 -15.25 13.46 -4.61
CA PHE A 58 -14.85 12.27 -3.86
C PHE A 58 -13.38 12.32 -3.43
N TRP A 59 -12.47 12.80 -4.29
CA TRP A 59 -11.09 13.01 -3.90
C TRP A 59 -10.94 14.05 -2.79
N VAL A 60 -11.66 15.18 -2.88
CA VAL A 60 -11.64 16.20 -1.81
C VAL A 60 -12.14 15.62 -0.49
N LEU A 61 -13.25 14.86 -0.51
CA LEU A 61 -13.76 14.20 0.68
C LEU A 61 -12.75 13.19 1.23
N ALA A 62 -12.15 12.35 0.39
CA ALA A 62 -11.14 11.38 0.80
C ALA A 62 -9.90 12.06 1.40
N LEU A 63 -9.45 13.16 0.80
CA LEU A 63 -8.31 13.95 1.31
C LEU A 63 -8.61 14.55 2.68
N VAL A 64 -9.78 15.16 2.86
CA VAL A 64 -10.14 15.83 4.12
C VAL A 64 -10.49 14.83 5.22
N LEU A 65 -11.23 13.77 4.90
CA LEU A 65 -11.76 12.85 5.90
C LEU A 65 -10.76 11.75 6.29
N PHE A 66 -9.79 11.43 5.44
CA PHE A 66 -8.83 10.35 5.70
C PHE A 66 -7.37 10.76 5.55
N TYR A 67 -6.99 11.37 4.43
CA TYR A 67 -5.58 11.57 4.08
C TYR A 67 -4.86 12.54 5.02
N LEU A 68 -5.42 13.74 5.22
CA LEU A 68 -4.88 14.72 6.18
C LEU A 68 -4.89 14.18 7.62
N PRO A 69 -5.99 13.53 8.10
CA PRO A 69 -5.99 12.82 9.37
C PRO A 69 -4.87 11.78 9.50
N SER A 70 -4.67 10.92 8.50
CA SER A 70 -3.64 9.87 8.56
C SER A 70 -2.23 10.45 8.59
N ALA A 71 -1.95 11.48 7.78
CA ALA A 71 -0.68 12.21 7.81
C ALA A 71 -0.39 12.80 9.20
N ALA A 72 -1.39 13.45 9.81
CA ALA A 72 -1.27 14.06 11.14
C ALA A 72 -0.98 13.01 12.22
N VAL A 73 -1.68 11.87 12.19
CA VAL A 73 -1.50 10.78 13.17
C VAL A 73 -0.14 10.12 13.00
N VAL A 74 0.30 9.84 11.77
CA VAL A 74 1.62 9.26 11.52
C VAL A 74 2.74 10.20 11.98
N MET A 75 2.64 11.50 11.68
CA MET A 75 3.62 12.48 12.16
C MET A 75 3.65 12.58 13.68
N TYR A 76 2.48 12.50 14.34
CA TYR A 76 2.38 12.52 15.81
C TYR A 76 2.99 11.27 16.43
N LEU A 77 2.58 10.08 16.00
CA LEU A 77 3.06 8.81 16.54
C LEU A 77 4.56 8.59 16.28
N ASN A 78 5.02 8.90 15.06
CA ASN A 78 6.45 8.81 14.75
C ASN A 78 7.28 9.89 15.47
N GLY A 79 6.68 11.02 15.81
CA GLY A 79 7.31 12.04 16.64
C GLY A 79 7.51 11.60 18.09
N LEU A 80 6.56 10.82 18.63
CA LEU A 80 6.62 10.24 19.96
C LEU A 80 7.53 9.01 20.03
N MET A 81 7.42 8.12 19.02
CA MET A 81 8.05 6.80 19.03
C MET A 81 8.70 6.51 17.66
N PRO A 82 9.86 7.12 17.33
CA PRO A 82 10.55 6.95 16.05
C PRO A 82 11.36 5.63 16.02
N LEU A 83 10.70 4.50 16.27
CA LEU A 83 11.30 3.20 16.49
C LEU A 83 11.19 2.27 15.28
N GLU A 84 12.17 1.38 15.11
CA GLU A 84 12.12 0.33 14.09
C GLU A 84 10.88 -0.57 14.28
N GLY A 85 10.20 -0.88 13.18
CA GLY A 85 8.92 -1.59 13.20
C GLY A 85 7.70 -0.68 13.32
N GLY A 86 7.88 0.64 13.44
CA GLY A 86 6.84 1.68 13.36
C GLY A 86 5.52 1.28 14.01
N LEU A 87 4.49 0.99 13.18
CA LEU A 87 3.15 0.58 13.63
C LEU A 87 3.12 -0.53 14.68
N TYR A 88 4.01 -1.53 14.57
CA TYR A 88 4.11 -2.59 15.58
C TYR A 88 4.44 -2.02 16.95
N GLN A 89 5.47 -1.18 17.01
CA GLN A 89 5.90 -0.57 18.27
C GLN A 89 4.86 0.40 18.82
N TRP A 90 4.24 1.21 17.94
CA TRP A 90 3.17 2.13 18.34
C TRP A 90 1.99 1.38 18.96
N ALA A 91 1.57 0.26 18.37
CA ALA A 91 0.48 -0.56 18.89
C ALA A 91 0.86 -1.28 20.20
N LYS A 92 2.10 -1.79 20.27
CA LYS A 92 2.63 -2.46 21.46
C LYS A 92 2.73 -1.51 22.63
N LEU A 93 3.32 -0.34 22.44
CA LEU A 93 3.53 0.65 23.49
C LEU A 93 2.24 1.43 23.82
N GLY A 94 1.39 1.65 22.80
CA GLY A 94 0.11 2.31 22.99
C GLY A 94 -0.94 1.47 23.70
N PHE A 95 -0.94 0.17 23.49
CA PHE A 95 -1.90 -0.78 24.10
C PHE A 95 -1.19 -1.91 24.82
N ASN A 96 -0.72 -2.91 24.07
CA ASN A 96 0.00 -4.07 24.60
C ASN A 96 0.60 -4.92 23.48
N GLN A 97 1.43 -5.88 23.86
CA GLN A 97 2.12 -6.79 22.94
C GLN A 97 1.18 -7.61 22.05
N THR A 98 -0.03 -7.97 22.53
CA THR A 98 -1.02 -8.70 21.73
C THR A 98 -1.51 -7.89 20.56
N VAL A 99 -1.89 -6.63 20.81
CA VAL A 99 -2.37 -5.72 19.77
C VAL A 99 -1.25 -5.45 18.75
N GLY A 100 -0.02 -5.24 19.23
CA GLY A 100 1.15 -5.11 18.35
C GLY A 100 1.34 -6.31 17.44
N PHE A 101 1.28 -7.54 17.99
CA PHE A 101 1.42 -8.77 17.21
C PHE A 101 0.31 -8.92 16.17
N LEU A 102 -0.96 -8.74 16.55
CA LEU A 102 -2.09 -8.88 15.61
C LEU A 102 -2.07 -7.81 14.52
N LEU A 103 -1.61 -6.60 14.85
CA LEU A 103 -1.38 -5.56 13.85
C LEU A 103 -0.31 -5.98 12.84
N ALA A 104 0.86 -6.42 13.32
CA ALA A 104 1.95 -6.89 12.47
C ALA A 104 1.52 -8.10 11.61
N TRP A 105 0.72 -9.01 12.19
CA TRP A 105 0.14 -10.16 11.48
C TRP A 105 -0.73 -9.73 10.29
N ASN A 106 -1.65 -8.79 10.49
CA ASN A 106 -2.50 -8.27 9.43
C ASN A 106 -1.72 -7.52 8.35
N LEU A 107 -0.71 -6.73 8.73
CA LEU A 107 0.15 -6.03 7.77
C LEU A 107 1.00 -7.03 6.96
N TRP A 108 1.42 -8.12 7.59
CA TRP A 108 2.13 -9.21 6.95
C TRP A 108 1.25 -9.94 5.93
N LEU A 109 0.01 -10.26 6.30
CA LEU A 109 -0.99 -10.85 5.39
C LEU A 109 -1.28 -9.94 4.20
N TYR A 110 -1.44 -8.63 4.44
CA TYR A 110 -1.62 -7.64 3.37
C TYR A 110 -0.55 -7.77 2.30
N VAL A 111 0.71 -7.78 2.68
CA VAL A 111 1.81 -7.83 1.69
C VAL A 111 1.92 -9.18 1.02
N ILE A 112 1.68 -10.29 1.71
CA ILE A 112 1.65 -11.61 1.08
C ILE A 112 0.62 -11.66 -0.03
N VAL A 113 -0.60 -11.17 0.24
CA VAL A 113 -1.68 -11.14 -0.76
C VAL A 113 -1.36 -10.14 -1.87
N PHE A 114 -0.94 -8.91 -1.52
CA PHE A 114 -0.59 -7.86 -2.49
C PHE A 114 0.52 -8.30 -3.46
N THR A 115 1.54 -9.00 -2.98
CA THR A 115 2.65 -9.45 -3.83
C THR A 115 2.34 -10.72 -4.61
N SER A 116 1.32 -11.49 -4.20
CA SER A 116 0.88 -12.67 -4.96
C SER A 116 0.26 -12.32 -6.32
N GLU A 117 -0.25 -11.09 -6.49
CA GLU A 117 -0.89 -10.61 -7.73
C GLU A 117 0.12 -10.06 -8.77
N ILE A 118 1.42 -9.99 -8.43
CA ILE A 118 2.40 -9.28 -9.25
C ILE A 118 2.58 -9.89 -10.65
N GLY A 119 2.41 -11.20 -10.79
CA GLY A 119 2.50 -11.88 -12.08
C GLY A 119 1.34 -11.55 -13.02
N LEU A 120 0.11 -11.47 -12.50
CA LEU A 120 -1.06 -11.05 -13.27
C LEU A 120 -0.92 -9.58 -13.70
N THR A 121 -0.48 -8.72 -12.80
CA THR A 121 -0.17 -7.32 -13.12
C THR A 121 0.87 -7.25 -14.23
N CYS A 122 1.95 -8.02 -14.16
CA CYS A 122 2.99 -8.08 -15.18
C CYS A 122 2.41 -8.53 -16.53
N ALA A 123 1.63 -9.60 -16.56
CA ALA A 123 0.98 -10.10 -17.78
C ALA A 123 0.06 -9.05 -18.42
N THR A 124 -0.75 -8.35 -17.61
CA THR A 124 -1.65 -7.30 -18.06
C THR A 124 -0.89 -6.14 -18.70
N TYR A 125 0.15 -5.64 -18.02
CA TYR A 125 0.93 -4.50 -18.53
C TYR A 125 1.73 -4.87 -19.79
N LEU A 126 2.29 -6.08 -19.85
CA LEU A 126 2.96 -6.58 -21.08
C LEU A 126 1.98 -6.74 -22.23
N SER A 127 0.76 -7.22 -21.97
CA SER A 127 -0.30 -7.29 -22.99
C SER A 127 -0.61 -5.90 -23.56
N TYR A 128 -0.73 -4.88 -22.73
CA TYR A 128 -0.88 -3.50 -23.19
C TYR A 128 0.35 -2.97 -23.95
N ALA A 129 1.56 -3.30 -23.51
CA ALA A 129 2.79 -2.85 -24.15
C ALA A 129 3.00 -3.46 -25.54
N LEU A 130 2.77 -4.76 -25.68
CA LEU A 130 3.03 -5.54 -26.89
C LEU A 130 1.83 -5.62 -27.86
N GLY A 131 0.62 -5.29 -27.36
CA GLY A 131 -0.60 -5.26 -28.15
C GLY A 131 -1.34 -6.60 -28.22
N PRO A 132 -2.34 -6.74 -29.12
CA PRO A 132 -3.29 -7.86 -29.13
C PRO A 132 -2.65 -9.25 -29.25
N SER A 133 -1.51 -9.35 -29.91
CA SER A 133 -0.75 -10.60 -30.05
C SER A 133 -0.25 -11.17 -28.71
N ALA A 134 -0.16 -10.34 -27.68
CA ALA A 134 0.29 -10.71 -26.34
C ALA A 134 -0.88 -10.94 -25.36
N ALA A 135 -2.13 -10.85 -25.78
CA ALA A 135 -3.31 -11.02 -24.92
C ALA A 135 -3.35 -12.39 -24.21
N TRP A 136 -2.76 -13.42 -24.79
CA TRP A 136 -2.63 -14.75 -24.21
C TRP A 136 -1.87 -14.76 -22.86
N MET A 137 -1.01 -13.78 -22.61
CA MET A 137 -0.21 -13.71 -21.39
C MET A 137 -1.08 -13.63 -20.14
N THR A 138 -2.20 -12.92 -20.21
CA THR A 138 -3.13 -12.75 -19.10
C THR A 138 -3.95 -14.02 -18.81
N SER A 139 -4.21 -14.85 -19.83
CA SER A 139 -4.97 -16.08 -19.69
C SER A 139 -4.10 -17.32 -19.41
N SER A 140 -2.78 -17.21 -19.58
CA SER A 140 -1.85 -18.31 -19.35
C SER A 140 -1.41 -18.40 -17.89
N THR A 141 -1.91 -19.40 -17.18
CA THR A 141 -1.51 -19.70 -15.78
C THR A 141 0.00 -19.92 -15.65
N TRP A 142 0.62 -20.56 -16.65
CA TRP A 142 2.07 -20.78 -16.69
C TRP A 142 2.85 -19.47 -16.83
N PHE A 143 2.38 -18.56 -17.68
CA PHE A 143 3.03 -17.26 -17.83
C PHE A 143 2.90 -16.43 -16.55
N VAL A 144 1.69 -16.32 -15.99
CA VAL A 144 1.43 -15.59 -14.75
C VAL A 144 2.23 -16.17 -13.59
N GLY A 145 2.25 -17.49 -13.43
CA GLY A 145 3.03 -18.18 -12.39
C GLY A 145 4.55 -17.98 -12.56
N GLY A 146 5.06 -18.11 -13.78
CA GLY A 146 6.47 -17.87 -14.12
C GLY A 146 6.89 -16.42 -13.87
N ALA A 147 6.08 -15.45 -14.30
CA ALA A 147 6.31 -14.03 -14.04
C ALA A 147 6.32 -13.74 -12.52
N THR A 148 5.38 -14.32 -11.77
CA THR A 148 5.36 -14.20 -10.31
C THR A 148 6.66 -14.75 -9.70
N ALA A 149 7.10 -15.94 -10.09
CA ALA A 149 8.33 -16.57 -9.57
C ALA A 149 9.56 -15.71 -9.85
N VAL A 150 9.71 -15.19 -11.06
CA VAL A 150 10.84 -14.33 -11.45
C VAL A 150 10.84 -13.03 -10.63
N ILE A 151 9.70 -12.33 -10.57
CA ILE A 151 9.61 -11.04 -9.89
C ILE A 151 9.80 -11.22 -8.38
N LEU A 152 9.17 -12.22 -7.75
CA LEU A 152 9.37 -12.52 -6.32
C LEU A 152 10.83 -12.88 -6.02
N THR A 153 11.50 -13.63 -6.89
CA THR A 153 12.93 -13.94 -6.73
C THR A 153 13.77 -12.65 -6.76
N MET A 154 13.51 -11.74 -7.70
CA MET A 154 14.16 -10.43 -7.73
C MET A 154 13.91 -9.62 -6.46
N MET A 155 12.68 -9.61 -5.94
CA MET A 155 12.32 -8.94 -4.69
C MET A 155 13.03 -9.55 -3.48
N ILE A 156 13.12 -10.88 -3.40
CA ILE A 156 13.84 -11.61 -2.35
C ILE A 156 15.33 -11.24 -2.38
N VAL A 157 15.95 -11.26 -3.55
CA VAL A 157 17.37 -10.89 -3.73
C VAL A 157 17.60 -9.43 -3.33
N ALA A 158 16.81 -8.49 -3.83
CA ALA A 158 16.93 -7.07 -3.50
C ALA A 158 16.76 -6.81 -2.00
N SER A 159 15.74 -7.43 -1.37
CA SER A 159 15.49 -7.30 0.07
C SER A 159 16.57 -7.96 0.94
N THR A 160 17.21 -9.04 0.44
CA THR A 160 18.32 -9.73 1.12
C THR A 160 19.59 -8.89 1.08
N ILE A 161 19.94 -8.28 -0.06
CA ILE A 161 21.07 -7.36 -0.17
C ILE A 161 20.85 -6.12 0.72
N GLY A 162 19.60 -5.74 0.93
CA GLY A 162 19.20 -4.68 1.85
C GLY A 162 19.06 -3.31 1.18
N LEU A 163 18.87 -2.27 2.00
CA LEU A 163 18.56 -0.92 1.53
C LEU A 163 19.70 -0.21 0.82
N SER A 164 20.94 -0.71 0.91
CA SER A 164 22.04 -0.20 0.08
C SER A 164 21.76 -0.29 -1.42
N VAL A 165 21.03 -1.35 -1.85
CA VAL A 165 20.54 -1.55 -3.21
C VAL A 165 19.04 -1.23 -3.29
N GLY A 166 18.25 -1.69 -2.32
CA GLY A 166 16.81 -1.52 -2.29
C GLY A 166 16.37 -0.06 -2.43
N LYS A 167 17.05 0.90 -1.80
CA LYS A 167 16.74 2.34 -1.95
C LYS A 167 16.84 2.84 -3.39
N TRP A 168 17.74 2.29 -4.20
CA TRP A 168 17.84 2.67 -5.61
C TRP A 168 16.66 2.16 -6.43
N VAL A 169 16.17 0.96 -6.13
CA VAL A 169 14.93 0.42 -6.74
C VAL A 169 13.75 1.31 -6.36
N HIS A 170 13.63 1.69 -5.09
CA HIS A 170 12.55 2.55 -4.61
C HIS A 170 12.64 3.96 -5.19
N ASN A 171 13.82 4.57 -5.21
CA ASN A 171 14.03 5.91 -5.75
C ASN A 171 13.81 5.97 -7.26
N SER A 172 14.29 4.97 -8.01
CA SER A 172 14.03 4.89 -9.47
C SER A 172 12.55 4.67 -9.75
N GLY A 173 11.87 3.82 -8.97
CA GLY A 173 10.42 3.64 -9.06
C GLY A 173 9.66 4.93 -8.79
N GLY A 174 10.01 5.68 -7.75
CA GLY A 174 9.43 6.98 -7.43
C GLY A 174 9.68 8.03 -8.52
N ALA A 175 10.88 8.08 -9.08
CA ALA A 175 11.21 8.96 -10.19
C ALA A 175 10.44 8.59 -11.47
N MET A 176 10.38 7.30 -11.83
CA MET A 176 9.55 6.81 -12.95
C MET A 176 8.08 7.18 -12.75
N MET A 177 7.55 7.03 -11.53
CA MET A 177 6.18 7.42 -11.21
C MET A 177 5.94 8.90 -11.51
N LEU A 178 6.83 9.79 -11.11
CA LEU A 178 6.72 11.22 -11.39
C LEU A 178 6.79 11.52 -12.88
N ILE A 179 7.68 10.86 -13.64
CA ILE A 179 7.79 11.01 -15.09
C ILE A 179 6.50 10.55 -15.79
N ILE A 180 5.96 9.40 -15.41
CA ILE A 180 4.71 8.86 -15.99
C ILE A 180 3.54 9.80 -15.69
N PHE A 181 3.46 10.33 -14.46
CA PHE A 181 2.42 11.31 -14.14
C PHE A 181 2.59 12.61 -14.89
N ALA A 182 3.80 13.10 -15.07
CA ALA A 182 4.05 14.27 -15.94
C ALA A 182 3.57 14.00 -17.36
N ALA A 183 3.86 12.84 -17.93
CA ALA A 183 3.36 12.43 -19.24
C ALA A 183 1.82 12.34 -19.26
N LEU A 184 1.22 11.78 -18.23
CA LEU A 184 -0.24 11.70 -18.07
C LEU A 184 -0.90 13.08 -18.04
N LEU A 185 -0.31 14.04 -17.31
CA LEU A 185 -0.82 15.40 -17.21
C LEU A 185 -0.60 16.22 -18.47
N LEU A 186 0.41 15.88 -19.29
CA LEU A 186 0.65 16.50 -20.60
C LEU A 186 -0.34 16.01 -21.67
N LEU A 187 -0.91 14.80 -21.53
CA LEU A 187 -1.84 14.22 -22.51
C LEU A 187 -3.02 15.15 -22.86
N PRO A 188 -3.78 15.71 -21.91
CA PRO A 188 -4.88 16.62 -22.24
C PRO A 188 -4.41 17.88 -22.97
N VAL A 189 -3.24 18.41 -22.61
CA VAL A 189 -2.66 19.58 -23.30
C VAL A 189 -2.34 19.25 -24.75
N LEU A 190 -1.68 18.12 -24.98
CA LEU A 190 -1.39 17.64 -26.35
C LEU A 190 -2.67 17.32 -27.12
N GLY A 191 -3.67 16.74 -26.46
CA GLY A 191 -4.96 16.43 -27.03
C GLY A 191 -5.73 17.67 -27.48
N LEU A 192 -5.71 18.75 -26.69
CA LEU A 192 -6.30 20.05 -27.05
C LEU A 192 -5.55 20.70 -28.21
N LEU A 193 -4.21 20.69 -28.19
CA LEU A 193 -3.39 21.30 -29.25
C LEU A 193 -3.52 20.59 -30.59
N SER A 194 -3.71 19.26 -30.57
CA SER A 194 -3.88 18.44 -31.79
C SER A 194 -5.32 18.33 -32.26
N GLY A 195 -6.28 18.84 -31.51
CA GLY A 195 -7.72 18.72 -31.81
C GLY A 195 -8.31 17.31 -31.56
N THR A 196 -7.53 16.37 -31.01
CA THR A 196 -8.04 15.05 -30.60
C THR A 196 -8.95 15.11 -29.37
N LEU A 197 -8.77 16.13 -28.54
CA LEU A 197 -9.64 16.47 -27.42
C LEU A 197 -10.29 17.83 -27.67
N LYS A 198 -11.62 17.92 -27.59
CA LYS A 198 -12.33 19.16 -27.85
C LYS A 198 -12.32 20.12 -26.65
N GLU A 199 -12.39 19.55 -25.44
CA GLU A 199 -12.42 20.30 -24.17
C GLU A 199 -11.81 19.47 -23.05
N TYR A 200 -11.27 20.13 -22.03
CA TYR A 200 -10.73 19.49 -20.84
C TYR A 200 -11.04 20.32 -19.59
N HIS A 201 -11.79 19.74 -18.68
CA HIS A 201 -12.23 20.37 -17.43
C HIS A 201 -11.73 19.57 -16.23
N PRO A 202 -10.43 19.67 -15.83
CA PRO A 202 -9.82 18.78 -14.83
C PRO A 202 -10.41 18.91 -13.43
N LEU A 203 -11.01 20.05 -13.10
CA LEU A 203 -11.57 20.35 -11.79
C LEU A 203 -13.10 20.52 -11.84
N ARG A 204 -13.75 19.98 -12.86
CA ARG A 204 -15.22 20.03 -12.95
C ARG A 204 -15.82 19.30 -11.74
N THR A 205 -16.59 20.03 -10.96
CA THR A 205 -17.31 19.49 -9.81
C THR A 205 -18.76 19.20 -10.17
N THR A 206 -19.19 17.96 -9.97
CA THR A 206 -20.58 17.55 -10.10
C THR A 206 -21.01 16.94 -8.77
N ILE A 207 -22.16 17.34 -8.24
CA ILE A 207 -22.67 16.77 -6.99
C ILE A 207 -22.99 15.30 -7.24
N PRO A 208 -22.36 14.37 -6.50
CA PRO A 208 -22.58 12.95 -6.69
C PRO A 208 -23.97 12.53 -6.15
N SER A 209 -24.55 11.52 -6.77
CA SER A 209 -25.72 10.84 -6.21
C SER A 209 -25.30 10.04 -4.96
N PHE A 210 -26.15 10.03 -3.95
CA PHE A 210 -25.95 9.21 -2.76
C PHE A 210 -26.37 7.76 -3.05
N SER A 211 -25.40 6.84 -3.13
CA SER A 211 -25.62 5.41 -3.35
C SER A 211 -24.61 4.57 -2.61
N LEU A 212 -24.94 3.31 -2.29
CA LEU A 212 -24.00 2.37 -1.66
C LEU A 212 -22.77 2.12 -2.54
N TYR A 213 -22.94 2.14 -3.86
CA TYR A 213 -21.83 2.03 -4.81
C TYR A 213 -20.86 3.20 -4.68
N ASN A 214 -21.38 4.44 -4.65
CA ASN A 214 -20.56 5.64 -4.51
C ASN A 214 -19.87 5.70 -3.12
N LEU A 215 -20.56 5.27 -2.06
CA LEU A 215 -19.95 5.14 -0.73
C LEU A 215 -18.84 4.08 -0.69
N ASN A 216 -19.02 2.95 -1.40
CA ASN A 216 -17.96 1.94 -1.52
C ASN A 216 -16.73 2.53 -2.22
N ILE A 217 -16.93 3.26 -3.32
CA ILE A 217 -15.81 3.94 -3.98
C ILE A 217 -15.18 4.99 -3.06
N LEU A 218 -15.96 5.79 -2.33
CA LEU A 218 -15.43 6.75 -1.37
C LEU A 218 -14.54 6.08 -0.30
N GLY A 219 -14.99 4.97 0.27
CA GLY A 219 -14.17 4.17 1.19
C GLY A 219 -12.87 3.70 0.56
N LYS A 220 -12.94 3.22 -0.70
CA LYS A 220 -11.76 2.76 -1.46
C LYS A 220 -10.80 3.91 -1.77
N LEU A 221 -11.29 5.10 -2.11
CA LEU A 221 -10.45 6.28 -2.34
C LEU A 221 -9.86 6.80 -1.02
N GLY A 222 -10.65 6.86 0.05
CA GLY A 222 -10.19 7.31 1.35
C GLY A 222 -9.09 6.41 1.88
N PHE A 223 -9.42 5.18 2.23
CA PHE A 223 -8.45 4.26 2.83
C PHE A 223 -7.55 3.60 1.76
N GLY A 224 -8.14 2.96 0.75
CA GLY A 224 -7.40 2.10 -0.17
C GLY A 224 -6.37 2.84 -1.02
N ALA A 225 -6.72 4.03 -1.51
CA ALA A 225 -5.82 4.83 -2.36
C ALA A 225 -4.84 5.67 -1.55
N LEU A 226 -5.28 6.26 -0.43
CA LEU A 226 -4.54 7.29 0.30
C LEU A 226 -3.85 6.79 1.57
N GLY A 227 -3.94 5.49 1.89
CA GLY A 227 -3.16 4.86 2.95
C GLY A 227 -1.69 4.68 2.57
N GLY A 228 -0.76 4.71 3.57
CA GLY A 228 0.64 4.37 3.32
C GLY A 228 1.70 5.25 3.98
N PHE A 229 1.34 6.32 4.65
CA PHE A 229 2.33 7.18 5.32
C PHE A 229 3.12 6.48 6.43
N GLU A 230 2.54 5.51 7.08
CA GLU A 230 3.16 4.77 8.18
C GLU A 230 4.24 3.78 7.74
N TYR A 231 4.22 3.38 6.45
CA TYR A 231 5.20 2.41 5.93
C TYR A 231 6.65 2.89 6.08
N VAL A 232 6.90 4.19 5.89
CA VAL A 232 8.25 4.74 6.06
C VAL A 232 8.68 4.75 7.53
N ALA A 233 7.73 4.75 8.47
CA ALA A 233 8.03 4.64 9.90
C ALA A 233 8.45 3.22 10.32
N ILE A 234 8.08 2.18 9.55
CA ILE A 234 8.54 0.81 9.81
C ILE A 234 10.07 0.72 9.70
N LEU A 235 10.67 1.51 8.81
CA LEU A 235 12.11 1.56 8.56
C LEU A 235 12.83 2.66 9.37
N ALA A 236 12.28 3.04 10.52
CA ALA A 236 12.85 4.12 11.34
C ALA A 236 14.28 3.80 11.80
N GLY A 237 14.58 2.54 12.13
CA GLY A 237 15.92 2.10 12.50
C GLY A 237 16.95 2.20 11.37
N GLU A 238 16.52 2.15 10.12
CA GLU A 238 17.35 2.30 8.92
C GLU A 238 17.33 3.74 8.37
N THR A 239 16.64 4.68 9.07
CA THR A 239 16.48 6.09 8.67
C THR A 239 17.37 7.01 9.51
N ARG A 240 17.97 8.02 8.87
CA ARG A 240 18.74 9.08 9.53
C ARG A 240 17.80 10.11 10.15
N ALA A 241 17.90 10.35 11.46
CA ALA A 241 17.02 11.25 12.22
C ALA A 241 15.52 11.01 11.94
N PRO A 242 14.96 9.83 12.25
CA PRO A 242 13.67 9.35 11.74
C PRO A 242 12.50 10.27 12.06
N ALA A 243 12.41 10.84 13.28
CA ALA A 243 11.34 11.77 13.66
C ALA A 243 11.25 12.99 12.70
N ARG A 244 12.39 13.58 12.37
CA ARG A 244 12.47 14.74 11.47
C ARG A 244 12.32 14.35 10.00
N ALA A 245 12.95 13.24 9.59
CA ALA A 245 12.96 12.80 8.21
C ALA A 245 11.56 12.37 7.75
N VAL A 246 10.84 11.57 8.52
CA VAL A 246 9.46 11.15 8.23
C VAL A 246 8.53 12.35 8.16
N ARG A 247 8.59 13.26 9.17
CA ARG A 247 7.75 14.48 9.15
C ARG A 247 7.96 15.31 7.89
N ARG A 248 9.22 15.58 7.51
CA ARG A 248 9.52 16.38 6.31
C ARG A 248 9.10 15.68 5.03
N SER A 249 9.32 14.38 4.92
CA SER A 249 8.93 13.62 3.73
C SER A 249 7.42 13.57 3.54
N VAL A 250 6.63 13.41 4.62
CA VAL A 250 5.15 13.50 4.57
C VAL A 250 4.71 14.87 4.08
N MET A 251 5.26 15.95 4.63
CA MET A 251 4.89 17.33 4.23
C MET A 251 5.19 17.64 2.77
N ILE A 252 6.23 17.03 2.19
CA ILE A 252 6.58 17.19 0.78
C ILE A 252 5.75 16.27 -0.11
N ALA A 253 5.60 15.01 0.26
CA ALA A 253 4.91 14.02 -0.55
C ALA A 253 3.39 14.25 -0.61
N ALA A 254 2.76 14.67 0.49
CA ALA A 254 1.32 14.77 0.58
C ALA A 254 0.66 15.65 -0.49
N PRO A 255 1.07 16.90 -0.74
CA PRO A 255 0.46 17.71 -1.79
C PRO A 255 0.71 17.15 -3.19
N ILE A 256 1.88 16.57 -3.44
CA ILE A 256 2.21 15.95 -4.74
C ILE A 256 1.27 14.78 -5.01
N ILE A 257 1.10 13.89 -4.05
CA ILE A 257 0.22 12.72 -4.15
C ILE A 257 -1.24 13.15 -4.38
N ALA A 258 -1.72 14.16 -3.66
CA ALA A 258 -3.08 14.69 -3.84
C ALA A 258 -3.31 15.21 -5.27
N LEU A 259 -2.37 15.99 -5.80
CA LEU A 259 -2.42 16.49 -7.18
C LEU A 259 -2.37 15.35 -8.20
N MET A 260 -1.51 14.35 -7.99
CA MET A 260 -1.42 13.19 -8.87
C MET A 260 -2.74 12.42 -8.96
N PHE A 261 -3.42 12.19 -7.86
CA PHE A 261 -4.69 11.49 -7.87
C PHE A 261 -5.82 12.29 -8.54
N VAL A 262 -5.99 13.56 -8.18
CA VAL A 262 -7.06 14.40 -8.74
C VAL A 262 -6.87 14.59 -10.24
N LEU A 263 -5.71 15.10 -10.66
CA LEU A 263 -5.43 15.42 -12.06
C LEU A 263 -5.25 14.17 -12.92
N GLY A 264 -4.65 13.10 -12.37
CA GLY A 264 -4.52 11.83 -13.05
C GLY A 264 -5.88 11.20 -13.36
N THR A 265 -6.82 11.22 -12.40
CA THR A 265 -8.19 10.77 -12.62
C THR A 265 -8.90 11.63 -13.68
N SER A 266 -8.73 12.94 -13.62
CA SER A 266 -9.32 13.87 -14.62
C SER A 266 -8.86 13.53 -16.03
N THR A 267 -7.57 13.16 -16.21
CA THR A 267 -7.05 12.72 -17.50
C THR A 267 -7.68 11.40 -17.95
N VAL A 268 -7.80 10.41 -17.06
CA VAL A 268 -8.46 9.13 -17.41
C VAL A 268 -9.88 9.36 -17.90
N VAL A 269 -10.66 10.15 -17.15
CA VAL A 269 -12.07 10.46 -17.49
C VAL A 269 -12.20 11.26 -18.80
N ALA A 270 -11.19 12.05 -19.17
CA ALA A 270 -11.19 12.80 -20.42
C ALA A 270 -11.00 11.91 -21.67
N TYR A 271 -10.29 10.79 -21.55
CA TYR A 271 -9.97 9.91 -22.66
C TYR A 271 -10.77 8.61 -22.72
N ILE A 272 -11.22 8.10 -21.57
CA ILE A 272 -11.85 6.79 -21.45
C ILE A 272 -13.27 6.95 -20.89
N PRO A 273 -14.30 6.42 -21.59
CA PRO A 273 -15.66 6.35 -21.04
C PRO A 273 -15.67 5.58 -19.71
N THR A 274 -16.45 6.05 -18.74
CA THR A 274 -16.47 5.51 -17.37
C THR A 274 -16.74 4.02 -17.28
N ASN A 275 -17.57 3.48 -18.20
CA ASN A 275 -17.91 2.06 -18.25
C ASN A 275 -16.76 1.19 -18.78
N ASP A 276 -15.88 1.74 -19.62
CA ASP A 276 -14.83 1.02 -20.33
C ASP A 276 -13.47 1.09 -19.60
N ILE A 277 -13.42 1.76 -18.44
CA ILE A 277 -12.17 1.89 -17.66
C ILE A 277 -11.74 0.50 -17.16
N ASP A 278 -10.54 0.07 -17.54
CA ASP A 278 -9.88 -1.12 -17.00
C ASP A 278 -9.34 -0.84 -15.59
N LEU A 279 -9.81 -1.61 -14.61
CA LEU A 279 -9.39 -1.42 -13.20
C LEU A 279 -8.03 -2.04 -12.89
N VAL A 280 -7.53 -2.97 -13.72
CA VAL A 280 -6.20 -3.59 -13.57
C VAL A 280 -5.12 -2.72 -14.21
N GLY A 281 -5.40 -2.19 -15.40
CA GLY A 281 -4.47 -1.40 -16.21
C GLY A 281 -5.02 -0.04 -16.68
N PRO A 282 -5.59 0.82 -15.81
CA PRO A 282 -6.19 2.07 -16.26
C PRO A 282 -5.18 3.03 -16.85
N LEU A 283 -3.95 3.05 -16.34
CA LEU A 283 -2.91 3.94 -16.81
C LEU A 283 -2.34 3.49 -18.17
N PRO A 284 -1.94 2.23 -18.38
CA PRO A 284 -1.63 1.72 -19.71
C PRO A 284 -2.74 2.00 -20.75
N GLN A 285 -4.00 1.82 -20.34
CA GLN A 285 -5.15 2.06 -21.20
C GLN A 285 -5.22 3.52 -21.68
N VAL A 286 -5.12 4.49 -20.75
CA VAL A 286 -5.21 5.91 -21.10
C VAL A 286 -3.98 6.41 -21.86
N LEU A 287 -2.79 5.92 -21.55
CA LEU A 287 -1.58 6.24 -22.30
C LEU A 287 -1.71 5.78 -23.76
N ARG A 288 -2.25 4.58 -23.97
CA ARG A 288 -2.49 4.05 -25.31
C ARG A 288 -3.57 4.83 -26.07
N ALA A 289 -4.68 5.18 -25.41
CA ALA A 289 -5.74 5.99 -26.00
C ALA A 289 -5.27 7.40 -26.35
N GLY A 290 -4.56 8.05 -25.44
CA GLY A 290 -4.14 9.43 -25.58
C GLY A 290 -2.97 9.66 -26.54
N PHE A 291 -1.95 8.79 -26.52
CA PHE A 291 -0.80 8.89 -27.40
C PHE A 291 -0.98 8.17 -28.75
N GLY A 292 -1.94 7.23 -28.87
CA GLY A 292 -2.18 6.44 -30.08
C GLY A 292 -2.34 7.27 -31.37
N PRO A 293 -3.11 8.38 -31.37
CA PRO A 293 -3.30 9.23 -32.54
C PRO A 293 -2.03 9.93 -33.05
N PHE A 294 -0.99 10.03 -32.23
CA PHE A 294 0.24 10.75 -32.57
C PHE A 294 1.27 9.86 -33.27
N GLY A 295 1.00 9.07 -34.22
CA GLY A 295 1.83 8.21 -35.11
C GLY A 295 3.29 7.85 -34.70
N ILE A 296 4.01 8.77 -34.09
CA ILE A 296 5.35 8.60 -33.51
C ILE A 296 5.29 7.93 -32.11
N ALA A 297 4.10 7.80 -31.54
CA ALA A 297 3.89 7.44 -30.16
C ALA A 297 3.98 5.91 -29.86
N GLY A 298 3.99 5.04 -30.84
CA GLY A 298 4.02 3.58 -30.62
C GLY A 298 5.14 3.15 -29.67
N PRO A 299 6.42 3.41 -29.96
CA PRO A 299 7.53 3.05 -29.07
C PRO A 299 7.50 3.80 -27.73
N LEU A 300 7.13 5.09 -27.73
CA LEU A 300 7.05 5.89 -26.50
C LEU A 300 5.95 5.39 -25.56
N VAL A 301 4.80 5.00 -26.10
CA VAL A 301 3.71 4.39 -25.32
C VAL A 301 4.17 3.07 -24.71
N THR A 302 4.83 2.23 -25.49
CA THR A 302 5.38 0.96 -24.99
C THR A 302 6.38 1.21 -23.85
N ILE A 303 7.30 2.16 -24.02
CA ILE A 303 8.26 2.53 -22.96
C ILE A 303 7.53 3.06 -21.70
N ALA A 304 6.53 3.93 -21.87
CA ALA A 304 5.76 4.47 -20.73
C ALA A 304 5.01 3.35 -19.98
N ILE A 305 4.43 2.37 -20.70
CA ILE A 305 3.78 1.22 -20.09
C ILE A 305 4.79 0.33 -19.35
N LEU A 306 5.96 0.07 -19.93
CA LEU A 306 7.03 -0.68 -19.28
C LEU A 306 7.59 0.06 -18.05
N MET A 307 7.72 1.38 -18.10
CA MET A 307 8.05 2.19 -16.93
C MET A 307 6.98 2.04 -15.84
N THR A 308 5.70 2.01 -16.23
CA THR A 308 4.58 1.81 -15.30
C THR A 308 4.67 0.42 -14.64
N LEU A 309 5.02 -0.62 -15.38
CA LEU A 309 5.31 -1.95 -14.81
C LEU A 309 6.50 -1.88 -13.84
N GLY A 310 7.56 -1.16 -14.21
CA GLY A 310 8.72 -0.93 -13.34
C GLY A 310 8.34 -0.27 -12.01
N THR A 311 7.44 0.74 -12.03
CA THR A 311 6.93 1.36 -10.79
C THR A 311 6.14 0.38 -9.93
N ARG A 312 5.31 -0.50 -10.51
CA ARG A 312 4.57 -1.53 -9.77
C ARG A 312 5.49 -2.54 -9.11
N ILE A 313 6.54 -3.00 -9.81
CA ILE A 313 7.56 -3.90 -9.24
C ILE A 313 8.31 -3.20 -8.10
N ALA A 314 8.72 -1.94 -8.28
CA ALA A 314 9.39 -1.17 -7.25
C ALA A 314 8.50 -0.94 -6.00
N GLN A 315 7.21 -0.64 -6.20
CA GLN A 315 6.21 -0.50 -5.14
C GLN A 315 6.05 -1.81 -4.34
N ALA A 316 5.91 -2.93 -5.06
CA ALA A 316 5.81 -4.24 -4.44
C ALA A 316 7.11 -4.61 -3.67
N THR A 317 8.29 -4.29 -4.25
CA THR A 317 9.59 -4.51 -3.61
C THR A 317 9.73 -3.71 -2.32
N PHE A 318 9.27 -2.46 -2.30
CA PHE A 318 9.28 -1.64 -1.09
C PHE A 318 8.38 -2.22 0.00
N SER A 319 7.12 -2.53 -0.34
CA SER A 319 6.16 -3.12 0.60
C SER A 319 6.70 -4.42 1.19
N PHE A 320 7.23 -5.29 0.34
CA PHE A 320 7.85 -6.55 0.71
C PHE A 320 9.05 -6.33 1.66
N THR A 321 9.96 -5.41 1.31
CA THR A 321 11.13 -5.09 2.11
C THR A 321 10.74 -4.58 3.50
N ALA A 322 9.80 -3.64 3.59
CA ALA A 322 9.34 -3.07 4.85
C ALA A 322 8.71 -4.14 5.76
N VAL A 323 7.76 -4.92 5.22
CA VAL A 323 6.99 -5.88 6.01
C VAL A 323 7.83 -7.09 6.46
N THR A 324 8.87 -7.46 5.72
CA THR A 324 9.77 -8.54 6.16
C THR A 324 10.57 -8.20 7.43
N ARG A 325 10.58 -6.92 7.87
CA ARG A 325 11.14 -6.52 9.18
C ARG A 325 10.23 -6.88 10.35
N LEU A 326 8.93 -6.95 10.15
CA LEU A 326 7.96 -7.15 11.24
C LEU A 326 8.11 -8.51 11.95
N PRO A 327 8.30 -9.66 11.27
CA PRO A 327 8.60 -10.91 11.95
C PRO A 327 9.90 -10.88 12.75
N MET A 328 10.91 -10.14 12.30
CA MET A 328 12.14 -9.91 13.04
C MET A 328 11.87 -9.18 14.37
N VAL A 329 11.13 -8.07 14.30
CA VAL A 329 10.78 -7.25 15.48
C VAL A 329 9.89 -8.05 16.45
N ALA A 330 8.91 -8.80 15.95
CA ALA A 330 8.11 -9.72 16.77
C ALA A 330 8.95 -10.85 17.39
N GLY A 331 10.03 -11.29 16.72
CA GLY A 331 11.01 -12.22 17.24
C GLY A 331 11.82 -11.65 18.42
N TRP A 332 12.17 -10.37 18.40
CA TRP A 332 12.80 -9.69 19.54
C TRP A 332 11.92 -9.72 20.80
N ASP A 333 10.61 -9.71 20.60
CA ASP A 333 9.62 -9.80 21.68
C ASP A 333 9.23 -11.25 22.04
N ARG A 334 9.93 -12.24 21.51
CA ARG A 334 9.68 -13.67 21.70
C ARG A 334 8.27 -14.16 21.27
N MET A 335 7.58 -13.37 20.44
CA MET A 335 6.28 -13.74 19.88
C MET A 335 6.42 -14.70 18.70
N LEU A 336 7.57 -14.72 18.06
CA LEU A 336 7.97 -15.64 17.01
C LEU A 336 9.29 -16.33 17.38
N PRO A 337 9.60 -17.51 16.79
CA PRO A 337 10.89 -18.17 17.02
C PRO A 337 12.08 -17.25 16.73
N ALA A 338 13.16 -17.38 17.51
CA ALA A 338 14.39 -16.60 17.34
C ALA A 338 15.03 -16.73 15.94
N TRP A 339 14.63 -17.74 15.18
CA TRP A 339 14.98 -17.92 13.77
C TRP A 339 14.65 -16.71 12.90
N PHE A 340 13.53 -16.01 13.18
CA PHE A 340 13.11 -14.81 12.46
C PHE A 340 13.96 -13.57 12.74
N SER A 341 14.56 -13.49 13.93
CA SER A 341 15.39 -12.35 14.32
C SER A 341 16.85 -12.49 13.93
N ARG A 342 17.27 -13.62 13.31
CA ARG A 342 18.63 -13.80 12.82
C ARG A 342 18.87 -12.93 11.60
N LEU A 343 19.91 -12.08 11.68
CA LEU A 343 20.36 -11.26 10.57
C LEU A 343 21.42 -12.00 9.75
N HIS A 344 21.45 -11.73 8.45
CA HIS A 344 22.50 -12.22 7.55
C HIS A 344 23.84 -11.58 7.94
N SER A 345 24.92 -12.38 8.01
CA SER A 345 26.24 -11.90 8.48
C SER A 345 26.80 -10.71 7.70
N LYS A 346 26.64 -10.71 6.37
CA LYS A 346 27.16 -9.66 5.47
C LYS A 346 26.20 -8.50 5.29
N TYR A 347 24.90 -8.78 5.09
CA TYR A 347 23.91 -7.78 4.67
C TYR A 347 23.11 -7.17 5.82
N GLN A 348 23.15 -7.79 7.00
CA GLN A 348 22.41 -7.36 8.20
C GLN A 348 20.89 -7.27 7.95
N THR A 349 20.35 -8.23 7.19
CA THR A 349 18.92 -8.32 6.82
C THR A 349 18.31 -9.63 7.32
N PRO A 350 16.98 -9.68 7.62
CA PRO A 350 16.32 -10.86 8.17
C PRO A 350 15.94 -11.87 7.07
N VAL A 351 16.93 -12.58 6.51
CA VAL A 351 16.76 -13.46 5.33
C VAL A 351 15.68 -14.52 5.54
N ASN A 352 15.58 -15.10 6.74
CA ASN A 352 14.59 -16.14 7.02
C ASN A 352 13.14 -15.59 6.91
N SER A 353 12.91 -14.37 7.38
CA SER A 353 11.63 -13.67 7.21
C SER A 353 11.34 -13.37 5.73
N ILE A 354 12.36 -12.89 5.00
CA ILE A 354 12.28 -12.58 3.57
C ILE A 354 11.88 -13.83 2.77
N LEU A 355 12.55 -14.97 2.99
CA LEU A 355 12.27 -16.22 2.29
C LEU A 355 10.86 -16.75 2.61
N LEU A 356 10.43 -16.68 3.87
CA LEU A 356 9.09 -17.14 4.25
C LEU A 356 8.00 -16.31 3.59
N VAL A 357 8.10 -14.97 3.62
CA VAL A 357 7.13 -14.08 2.97
C VAL A 357 7.08 -14.37 1.47
N GLY A 358 8.22 -14.52 0.81
CA GLY A 358 8.30 -14.86 -0.62
C GLY A 358 7.66 -16.20 -0.95
N ALA A 359 7.92 -17.24 -0.15
CA ALA A 359 7.32 -18.57 -0.34
C ALA A 359 5.80 -18.55 -0.15
N CYS A 360 5.29 -17.84 0.88
CA CYS A 360 3.86 -17.67 1.11
C CYS A 360 3.19 -16.91 -0.04
N SER A 361 3.81 -15.83 -0.54
CA SER A 361 3.29 -15.04 -1.66
C SER A 361 3.23 -15.87 -2.95
N PHE A 362 4.26 -16.66 -3.23
CA PHE A 362 4.28 -17.55 -4.39
C PHE A 362 3.21 -18.65 -4.29
N GLY A 363 3.12 -19.32 -3.13
CA GLY A 363 2.10 -20.33 -2.89
C GLY A 363 0.68 -19.78 -3.06
N LEU A 364 0.42 -18.58 -2.55
CA LEU A 364 -0.88 -17.92 -2.70
C LEU A 364 -1.16 -17.53 -4.16
N SER A 365 -0.15 -17.09 -4.91
CA SER A 365 -0.29 -16.81 -6.35
C SER A 365 -0.69 -18.06 -7.13
N VAL A 366 -0.07 -19.20 -6.85
CA VAL A 366 -0.42 -20.48 -7.49
C VAL A 366 -1.87 -20.86 -7.15
N LEU A 367 -2.25 -20.81 -5.87
CA LEU A 367 -3.60 -21.15 -5.42
C LEU A 367 -4.67 -20.20 -5.97
N GLY A 368 -4.38 -18.89 -6.02
CA GLY A 368 -5.31 -17.87 -6.50
C GLY A 368 -5.62 -17.98 -8.00
N ASN A 369 -4.71 -18.56 -8.78
CA ASN A 369 -4.90 -18.78 -10.22
C ASN A 369 -5.66 -20.08 -10.56
N LEU A 370 -6.02 -20.90 -9.57
CA LEU A 370 -6.75 -22.13 -9.76
C LEU A 370 -8.27 -21.91 -9.57
N GLY A 371 -9.05 -22.08 -10.62
CA GLY A 371 -10.51 -22.30 -10.52
C GLY A 371 -11.44 -21.08 -10.47
N VAL A 372 -10.97 -19.84 -10.71
CA VAL A 372 -11.83 -18.64 -10.78
C VAL A 372 -11.48 -17.76 -11.97
N GLY A 373 -12.47 -16.98 -12.46
CA GLY A 373 -12.21 -15.96 -13.48
C GLY A 373 -11.20 -14.92 -12.98
N GLN A 374 -10.25 -14.51 -13.84
CA GLN A 374 -9.12 -13.65 -13.45
C GLN A 374 -9.56 -12.33 -12.77
N ALA A 375 -10.61 -11.69 -13.27
CA ALA A 375 -11.11 -10.43 -12.70
C ALA A 375 -11.72 -10.62 -11.31
N GLU A 376 -12.44 -11.71 -11.08
CA GLU A 376 -13.00 -12.04 -9.76
C GLU A 376 -11.90 -12.41 -8.78
N ALA A 377 -10.93 -13.26 -9.19
CA ALA A 377 -9.78 -13.63 -8.37
C ALA A 377 -8.97 -12.40 -7.93
N TYR A 378 -8.64 -11.52 -8.90
CA TYR A 378 -7.93 -10.28 -8.62
C TYR A 378 -8.68 -9.42 -7.60
N GLN A 379 -9.98 -9.20 -7.80
CA GLN A 379 -10.76 -8.36 -6.90
C GLN A 379 -10.93 -8.97 -5.52
N LEU A 380 -11.09 -10.30 -5.42
CA LEU A 380 -11.19 -11.01 -4.15
C LEU A 380 -9.89 -10.84 -3.34
N LEU A 381 -8.74 -11.08 -3.96
CA LEU A 381 -7.42 -10.91 -3.34
C LEU A 381 -7.19 -9.46 -2.95
N ASN A 382 -7.46 -8.51 -3.84
CA ASN A 382 -7.27 -7.08 -3.57
C ASN A 382 -8.17 -6.59 -2.43
N ASN A 383 -9.44 -7.01 -2.38
CA ASN A 383 -10.34 -6.64 -1.30
C ASN A 383 -9.91 -7.26 0.04
N ALA A 384 -9.53 -8.54 0.07
CA ALA A 384 -9.06 -9.19 1.28
C ALA A 384 -7.76 -8.54 1.79
N SER A 385 -6.79 -8.29 0.91
CA SER A 385 -5.55 -7.61 1.26
C SER A 385 -5.80 -6.22 1.83
N GLY A 386 -6.67 -5.45 1.19
CA GLY A 386 -7.05 -4.13 1.67
C GLY A 386 -7.71 -4.15 3.04
N VAL A 387 -8.54 -5.15 3.36
CA VAL A 387 -9.15 -5.26 4.70
C VAL A 387 -8.11 -5.64 5.76
N PHE A 388 -7.16 -6.54 5.47
CA PHE A 388 -6.04 -6.80 6.39
C PHE A 388 -5.26 -5.51 6.70
N TYR A 389 -4.99 -4.72 5.67
CA TYR A 389 -4.32 -3.44 5.85
C TYR A 389 -5.18 -2.44 6.64
N ALA A 390 -6.48 -2.37 6.38
CA ALA A 390 -7.41 -1.48 7.08
C ALA A 390 -7.51 -1.78 8.59
N ILE A 391 -7.46 -3.05 8.99
CA ILE A 391 -7.42 -3.44 10.41
C ILE A 391 -6.23 -2.79 11.13
N THR A 392 -5.09 -2.62 10.47
CA THR A 392 -3.93 -1.96 11.07
C THR A 392 -4.16 -0.48 11.31
N TYR A 393 -4.92 0.19 10.43
CA TYR A 393 -5.29 1.58 10.58
C TYR A 393 -6.36 1.81 11.65
N VAL A 394 -7.29 0.87 11.85
CA VAL A 394 -8.20 0.90 13.00
C VAL A 394 -7.39 0.99 14.29
N VAL A 395 -6.36 0.16 14.43
CA VAL A 395 -5.47 0.22 15.60
C VAL A 395 -4.69 1.52 15.64
N MET A 396 -4.10 1.97 14.53
CA MET A 396 -3.32 3.21 14.45
C MET A 396 -4.12 4.43 14.91
N PHE A 397 -5.35 4.60 14.43
CA PHE A 397 -6.22 5.70 14.83
C PHE A 397 -6.73 5.56 16.27
N ALA A 398 -6.86 4.33 16.78
CA ALA A 398 -7.28 4.08 18.15
C ALA A 398 -6.18 4.42 19.18
N ILE A 399 -4.89 4.40 18.82
CA ILE A 399 -3.79 4.69 19.75
C ILE A 399 -3.92 6.08 20.38
N PRO A 400 -4.06 7.20 19.65
CA PRO A 400 -4.23 8.52 20.27
C PRO A 400 -5.57 8.69 20.98
N LEU A 401 -6.62 7.94 20.59
CA LEU A 401 -7.95 8.04 21.21
C LEU A 401 -8.03 7.31 22.56
N PHE A 402 -7.49 6.10 22.63
CA PHE A 402 -7.72 5.16 23.73
C PHE A 402 -6.44 4.59 24.34
N GLY A 403 -5.35 4.60 23.58
CA GLY A 403 -4.02 4.16 24.00
C GLY A 403 -3.22 5.25 24.72
N LEU A 404 -1.96 4.96 25.00
CA LEU A 404 -0.97 5.88 25.61
C LEU A 404 -1.42 6.50 26.96
N ARG A 405 -2.38 5.90 27.65
CA ARG A 405 -2.89 6.41 28.93
C ARG A 405 -1.80 6.38 29.99
N GLY A 406 -1.44 7.57 30.50
CA GLY A 406 -0.38 7.72 31.48
C GLY A 406 1.05 7.63 30.91
N VAL A 407 1.24 7.38 29.63
CA VAL A 407 2.54 7.19 28.98
C VAL A 407 2.95 8.43 28.16
N ALA A 408 1.98 9.16 27.61
CA ALA A 408 2.23 10.37 26.83
C ALA A 408 1.26 11.50 27.22
N PRO A 409 1.57 12.77 26.89
CA PRO A 409 0.65 13.89 27.06
C PRO A 409 -0.68 13.60 26.33
N ARG A 410 -1.78 14.10 26.91
CA ARG A 410 -3.11 13.95 26.28
C ARG A 410 -3.10 14.58 24.88
N PRO A 411 -3.53 13.84 23.85
CA PRO A 411 -3.57 14.37 22.48
C PRO A 411 -4.53 15.57 22.40
N PRO A 412 -4.18 16.62 21.65
CA PRO A 412 -5.02 17.80 21.47
C PRO A 412 -6.34 17.44 20.76
N LEU A 413 -7.37 18.29 20.94
CA LEU A 413 -8.71 18.03 20.42
C LEU A 413 -8.73 17.83 18.90
N TRP A 414 -8.00 18.65 18.16
CA TRP A 414 -7.91 18.53 16.71
C TRP A 414 -7.39 17.15 16.25
N LEU A 415 -6.42 16.58 16.98
CA LEU A 415 -5.89 15.25 16.68
C LEU A 415 -6.92 14.15 16.99
N LYS A 416 -7.71 14.29 18.07
CA LYS A 416 -8.82 13.36 18.34
C LYS A 416 -9.87 13.38 17.23
N VAL A 417 -10.23 14.58 16.72
CA VAL A 417 -11.14 14.73 15.59
C VAL A 417 -10.56 14.06 14.35
N ALA A 418 -9.28 14.28 14.06
CA ALA A 418 -8.59 13.64 12.94
C ALA A 418 -8.61 12.11 13.08
N CYS A 419 -8.27 11.58 14.26
CA CYS A 419 -8.31 10.13 14.53
C CYS A 419 -9.72 9.55 14.35
N THR A 420 -10.75 10.24 14.83
CA THR A 420 -12.14 9.78 14.68
C THR A 420 -12.55 9.78 13.22
N SER A 421 -12.24 10.82 12.45
CA SER A 421 -12.51 10.88 11.02
C SER A 421 -11.83 9.75 10.25
N GLY A 422 -10.52 9.56 10.47
CA GLY A 422 -9.76 8.49 9.83
C GLY A 422 -10.28 7.10 10.20
N LEU A 423 -10.65 6.90 11.48
CA LEU A 423 -11.24 5.65 11.97
C LEU A 423 -12.58 5.35 11.27
N LEU A 424 -13.47 6.33 11.17
CA LEU A 424 -14.77 6.16 10.51
C LEU A 424 -14.61 5.83 9.03
N MET A 425 -13.70 6.52 8.33
CA MET A 425 -13.40 6.21 6.93
C MET A 425 -12.80 4.81 6.75
N THR A 426 -11.96 4.38 7.69
CA THR A 426 -11.40 3.02 7.67
C THR A 426 -12.47 1.97 7.89
N LEU A 427 -13.40 2.19 8.83
CA LEU A 427 -14.53 1.31 9.09
C LEU A 427 -15.49 1.26 7.89
N LEU A 428 -15.75 2.41 7.24
CA LEU A 428 -16.52 2.46 6.00
C LEU A 428 -15.88 1.59 4.91
N TYR A 429 -14.56 1.68 4.76
CA TYR A 429 -13.82 0.85 3.82
C TYR A 429 -13.96 -0.64 4.15
N ILE A 430 -13.73 -1.05 5.41
CA ILE A 430 -13.82 -2.46 5.82
C ILE A 430 -15.22 -3.02 5.52
N THR A 431 -16.27 -2.31 5.93
CA THR A 431 -17.65 -2.78 5.77
C THR A 431 -18.10 -2.88 4.31
N LEU A 432 -17.66 -1.96 3.45
CA LEU A 432 -18.07 -1.95 2.04
C LEU A 432 -17.14 -2.72 1.12
N SER A 433 -15.87 -2.96 1.50
CA SER A 433 -14.91 -3.69 0.67
C SER A 433 -15.18 -5.19 0.54
N ILE A 434 -16.05 -5.76 1.38
CA ILE A 434 -16.51 -7.14 1.17
C ILE A 434 -17.42 -7.27 -0.07
N PHE A 435 -17.98 -6.16 -0.56
CA PHE A 435 -18.83 -6.15 -1.76
C PHE A 435 -18.01 -5.81 -3.02
N PRO A 436 -18.28 -6.51 -4.15
CA PRO A 436 -17.60 -6.25 -5.41
C PRO A 436 -18.02 -4.90 -6.01
N ILE A 437 -17.10 -4.27 -6.76
CA ILE A 437 -17.39 -3.10 -7.61
C ILE A 437 -17.46 -3.49 -9.10
N ILE A 438 -17.29 -4.78 -9.41
CA ILE A 438 -17.44 -5.38 -10.73
C ILE A 438 -18.66 -6.30 -10.76
N LYS A 439 -19.08 -6.69 -11.96
CA LYS A 439 -20.10 -7.74 -12.10
C LYS A 439 -19.50 -9.10 -11.73
N VAL A 440 -20.13 -9.78 -10.78
CA VAL A 440 -19.82 -11.15 -10.35
C VAL A 440 -21.06 -12.02 -10.46
N GLU A 441 -20.91 -13.33 -10.53
CA GLU A 441 -22.05 -14.26 -10.61
C GLU A 441 -22.95 -14.18 -9.37
N SER A 442 -22.37 -14.06 -8.18
CA SER A 442 -23.09 -13.93 -6.92
C SER A 442 -22.36 -13.00 -5.95
N VAL A 443 -22.97 -11.87 -5.65
CA VAL A 443 -22.48 -10.88 -4.67
C VAL A 443 -22.37 -11.52 -3.27
N ALA A 444 -23.34 -12.35 -2.88
CA ALA A 444 -23.33 -13.01 -1.57
C ALA A 444 -22.17 -14.01 -1.44
N THR A 445 -21.94 -14.81 -2.48
CA THR A 445 -20.82 -15.78 -2.51
C THR A 445 -19.47 -15.04 -2.48
N PHE A 446 -19.33 -13.94 -3.21
CA PHE A 446 -18.14 -13.12 -3.20
C PHE A 446 -17.88 -12.54 -1.80
N ALA A 447 -18.88 -11.92 -1.18
CA ALA A 447 -18.79 -11.35 0.16
C ALA A 447 -18.44 -12.42 1.21
N PHE A 448 -19.05 -13.63 1.10
CA PHE A 448 -18.73 -14.76 1.96
C PHE A 448 -17.25 -15.18 1.81
N LYS A 449 -16.75 -15.35 0.57
CA LYS A 449 -15.35 -15.73 0.30
C LYS A 449 -14.38 -14.73 0.92
N VAL A 450 -14.59 -13.41 0.69
CA VAL A 450 -13.74 -12.37 1.26
C VAL A 450 -13.76 -12.41 2.80
N SER A 451 -14.95 -12.47 3.39
CA SER A 451 -15.12 -12.50 4.86
C SER A 451 -14.49 -13.76 5.46
N ALA A 452 -14.69 -14.93 4.85
CA ALA A 452 -14.12 -16.18 5.30
C ALA A 452 -12.58 -16.15 5.32
N VAL A 453 -11.95 -15.63 4.27
CA VAL A 453 -10.49 -15.48 4.22
C VAL A 453 -10.00 -14.58 5.35
N ILE A 454 -10.65 -13.43 5.58
CA ILE A 454 -10.27 -12.49 6.64
C ILE A 454 -10.37 -13.14 8.02
N ILE A 455 -11.49 -13.81 8.31
CA ILE A 455 -11.74 -14.45 9.61
C ILE A 455 -10.76 -15.60 9.85
N VAL A 456 -10.64 -16.53 8.90
CA VAL A 456 -9.77 -17.70 9.04
C VAL A 456 -8.32 -17.29 9.25
N MET A 457 -7.81 -16.35 8.46
CA MET A 457 -6.42 -15.93 8.59
C MET A 457 -6.15 -15.20 9.90
N ASN A 458 -7.10 -14.44 10.43
CA ASN A 458 -6.96 -13.82 11.75
C ASN A 458 -7.06 -14.86 12.89
N LEU A 459 -7.90 -15.88 12.76
CA LEU A 459 -7.92 -17.00 13.72
C LEU A 459 -6.60 -17.77 13.76
N VAL A 460 -5.95 -17.96 12.61
CA VAL A 460 -4.58 -18.53 12.54
C VAL A 460 -3.60 -17.65 13.33
N GLY A 461 -3.64 -16.32 13.15
CA GLY A 461 -2.80 -15.39 13.89
C GLY A 461 -3.00 -15.47 15.41
N VAL A 462 -4.26 -15.54 15.86
CA VAL A 462 -4.60 -15.76 17.29
C VAL A 462 -4.07 -17.11 17.79
N GLY A 463 -4.18 -18.17 17.01
CA GLY A 463 -3.63 -19.49 17.34
C GLY A 463 -2.11 -19.47 17.55
N ILE A 464 -1.37 -18.78 16.67
CA ILE A 464 0.08 -18.59 16.80
C ILE A 464 0.40 -17.81 18.09
N LEU A 465 -0.34 -16.74 18.37
CA LEU A 465 -0.18 -15.92 19.58
C LEU A 465 -0.37 -16.77 20.86
N ILE A 466 -1.45 -17.55 20.92
CA ILE A 466 -1.72 -18.43 22.08
C ILE A 466 -0.59 -19.46 22.25
N SER A 467 -0.12 -20.06 21.17
CA SER A 467 0.98 -21.01 21.18
C SER A 467 2.29 -20.38 21.67
N ALA A 468 2.60 -19.15 21.24
CA ALA A 468 3.77 -18.41 21.70
C ALA A 468 3.73 -18.12 23.20
N ARG A 469 2.58 -17.69 23.72
CA ARG A 469 2.39 -17.44 25.14
C ARG A 469 2.53 -18.70 26.02
N ARG A 470 2.01 -19.82 25.57
CA ARG A 470 2.16 -21.11 26.30
C ARG A 470 3.63 -21.51 26.38
N ARG A 471 4.43 -21.30 25.33
CA ARG A 471 5.88 -21.59 25.35
C ARG A 471 6.67 -20.63 26.25
N ALA A 472 6.21 -19.42 26.41
CA ALA A 472 6.87 -18.44 27.30
C ALA A 472 6.53 -18.65 28.79
N ALA A 473 5.48 -19.43 29.09
CA ALA A 473 5.04 -19.76 30.44
C ALA A 473 5.65 -21.07 30.97
N ILE A 474 6.33 -21.84 30.11
CA ILE A 474 7.12 -23.05 30.42
C ILE A 474 8.60 -22.64 30.49
#